data_1acbe5af2714afc89c99c36f338cce75
#
_entry.id   1acbe5af2714afc89c99c36f338cce75
#
_cell.length_a   1.000
_cell.length_b   1.000
_cell.length_c   1.000
_cell.angle_alpha   90.00
_cell.angle_beta   90.00
_cell.angle_gamma   90.00
#
_symmetry.space_group_name_H-M   'P 1'
#
loop_
_entity.id
_entity.type
_entity.pdbx_description
1 polymer ?
#
loop_
_entity_poly.entity_id
_entity_poly.type
_entity_poly.pdbx_seq_one_letter_code
_entity_poly.pdbx_strand_id
1 'polypeptide(L)'
;MNSLLNSASANGYLQDNVITMRNGRYCLPVKADSKNQVSGMVHDQSSTGSTVFIEPLAIVNLNNELKELSLKEQEEIEAILANLSNLTSEYIPYISEDYRILVQLDFIFAKALLAKDMNGVAPLFNTRGYIDIKKGRHPLLDKKKVVPIDIRLGDAFDLLIVTGPNTGGKTVSLKTVGLLTLMGQAGLHIPANDRSELAIFTEIFADIGDEQSIEQNLSTFSSHMTNIVSILEHVTPDSLVLFDELCAGTDPTE
;
A
#
# COMPACT_ATOMS: atom_id res chain seq x y z
N MET A 1 32.27 -12.26 -44.75
CA MET A 1 33.08 -11.98 -43.55
C MET A 1 34.08 -13.12 -43.25
N ASN A 2 33.66 -14.39 -43.16
CA ASN A 2 34.55 -15.52 -42.86
C ASN A 2 35.74 -15.68 -43.85
N SER A 3 35.54 -15.44 -45.15
CA SER A 3 36.62 -15.48 -46.13
C SER A 3 37.68 -14.40 -45.91
N LEU A 4 37.25 -13.19 -45.52
CA LEU A 4 38.14 -12.09 -45.17
C LEU A 4 38.90 -12.38 -43.87
N LEU A 5 38.20 -12.95 -42.87
CA LEU A 5 38.79 -13.38 -41.62
C LEU A 5 39.92 -14.41 -41.88
N ASN A 6 39.62 -15.45 -42.64
CA ASN A 6 40.60 -16.52 -42.98
C ASN A 6 41.79 -15.96 -43.75
N SER A 7 41.60 -15.07 -44.72
CA SER A 7 42.65 -14.44 -45.48
C SER A 7 43.55 -13.55 -44.58
N ALA A 8 42.98 -12.73 -43.76
CA ALA A 8 43.71 -11.85 -42.84
C ALA A 8 44.45 -12.65 -41.74
N SER A 9 43.84 -13.76 -41.27
CA SER A 9 44.43 -14.69 -40.33
C SER A 9 45.66 -15.43 -40.92
N ALA A 10 45.51 -15.95 -42.15
CA ALA A 10 46.58 -16.65 -42.85
C ALA A 10 47.84 -15.76 -43.06
N ASN A 11 47.64 -14.46 -43.22
CA ASN A 11 48.74 -13.48 -43.36
C ASN A 11 49.27 -12.95 -42.01
N GLY A 12 48.73 -13.41 -40.88
CA GLY A 12 49.17 -13.02 -39.56
C GLY A 12 48.81 -11.59 -39.12
N TYR A 13 47.85 -10.93 -39.82
CA TYR A 13 47.46 -9.53 -39.57
C TYR A 13 46.54 -9.36 -38.38
N LEU A 14 45.82 -10.42 -37.98
CA LEU A 14 44.85 -10.35 -36.88
C LEU A 14 45.50 -10.51 -35.52
N GLN A 15 44.94 -9.81 -34.52
CA GLN A 15 45.27 -10.04 -33.11
C GLN A 15 44.61 -11.32 -32.61
N ASP A 16 43.31 -11.48 -32.96
CA ASP A 16 42.48 -12.64 -32.63
C ASP A 16 41.73 -13.10 -33.88
N ASN A 17 41.56 -14.42 -34.06
CA ASN A 17 40.85 -14.97 -35.21
C ASN A 17 39.34 -15.01 -34.99
N VAL A 18 38.73 -13.85 -34.72
CA VAL A 18 37.30 -13.69 -34.44
C VAL A 18 36.72 -12.47 -35.17
N ILE A 19 35.43 -12.54 -35.51
CA ILE A 19 34.66 -11.39 -35.97
C ILE A 19 34.13 -10.68 -34.74
N THR A 20 34.34 -9.38 -34.65
CA THR A 20 33.88 -8.56 -33.53
C THR A 20 32.84 -7.53 -34.01
N MET A 21 32.02 -7.04 -33.09
CA MET A 21 31.12 -5.93 -33.37
C MET A 21 31.59 -4.68 -32.60
N ARG A 22 31.70 -3.56 -33.30
CA ARG A 22 32.03 -2.27 -32.74
C ARG A 22 31.07 -1.21 -33.32
N ASN A 23 30.44 -0.46 -32.43
CA ASN A 23 29.44 0.56 -32.81
C ASN A 23 28.35 0.03 -33.76
N GLY A 24 27.92 -1.24 -33.57
CA GLY A 24 26.92 -1.91 -34.39
C GLY A 24 27.39 -2.34 -35.77
N ARG A 25 28.73 -2.39 -36.01
CA ARG A 25 29.31 -2.79 -37.27
C ARG A 25 30.26 -4.00 -37.08
N TYR A 26 30.23 -4.93 -37.99
CA TYR A 26 31.15 -6.08 -37.98
C TYR A 26 32.53 -5.65 -38.41
N CYS A 27 33.51 -5.93 -37.55
CA CYS A 27 34.91 -5.55 -37.72
C CYS A 27 35.82 -6.76 -37.50
N LEU A 28 37.05 -6.64 -38.00
CA LEU A 28 38.16 -7.54 -37.73
C LEU A 28 39.14 -6.90 -36.72
N PRO A 29 39.58 -7.62 -35.68
CA PRO A 29 40.60 -7.15 -34.73
C PRO A 29 41.99 -7.29 -35.34
N VAL A 30 42.52 -6.23 -35.92
CA VAL A 30 43.80 -6.18 -36.62
C VAL A 30 44.90 -5.66 -35.68
N LYS A 31 46.09 -6.24 -35.73
CA LYS A 31 47.26 -5.71 -35.01
C LYS A 31 47.57 -4.29 -35.46
N ALA A 32 47.89 -3.41 -34.55
CA ALA A 32 48.17 -2.00 -34.86
C ALA A 32 49.22 -1.82 -35.94
N ASP A 33 50.26 -2.62 -35.89
CA ASP A 33 51.36 -2.62 -36.86
C ASP A 33 50.95 -3.08 -38.26
N SER A 34 49.86 -3.85 -38.35
CA SER A 34 49.31 -4.39 -39.61
C SER A 34 48.12 -3.61 -40.14
N LYS A 35 47.77 -2.46 -39.51
CA LYS A 35 46.59 -1.62 -39.86
C LYS A 35 46.50 -1.33 -41.36
N ASN A 36 47.64 -1.02 -42.03
CA ASN A 36 47.67 -0.64 -43.44
C ASN A 36 47.53 -1.84 -44.39
N GLN A 37 47.57 -3.06 -43.88
CA GLN A 37 47.50 -4.31 -44.68
C GLN A 37 46.05 -4.77 -44.89
N VAL A 38 45.11 -4.27 -44.06
CA VAL A 38 43.69 -4.57 -44.17
C VAL A 38 42.96 -3.33 -44.62
N SER A 39 42.52 -3.36 -45.88
CA SER A 39 41.74 -2.23 -46.46
C SER A 39 40.38 -2.09 -45.82
N GLY A 40 40.14 -1.00 -45.08
CA GLY A 40 38.90 -0.79 -44.36
C GLY A 40 38.87 0.51 -43.55
N MET A 41 37.76 0.71 -42.85
CA MET A 41 37.55 1.84 -41.95
C MET A 41 37.80 1.40 -40.48
N VAL A 42 38.53 2.24 -39.75
CA VAL A 42 38.74 2.03 -38.31
C VAL A 42 37.55 2.53 -37.54
N HIS A 43 36.95 1.68 -36.72
CA HIS A 43 35.82 2.03 -35.87
C HIS A 43 36.19 2.16 -34.40
N ASP A 44 37.23 1.47 -33.96
CA ASP A 44 37.63 1.48 -32.57
C ASP A 44 39.08 1.01 -32.40
N GLN A 45 39.67 1.22 -31.21
CA GLN A 45 40.98 0.76 -30.83
C GLN A 45 40.95 0.24 -29.39
N SER A 46 41.74 -0.79 -29.11
CA SER A 46 41.90 -1.31 -27.76
C SER A 46 42.51 -0.26 -26.81
N SER A 47 42.22 -0.36 -25.51
CA SER A 47 42.75 0.55 -24.48
C SER A 47 44.29 0.58 -24.44
N THR A 48 44.95 -0.50 -24.83
CA THR A 48 46.42 -0.61 -24.92
C THR A 48 46.99 -0.10 -26.26
N GLY A 49 46.13 0.24 -27.22
CA GLY A 49 46.52 0.65 -28.55
C GLY A 49 47.07 -0.48 -29.46
N SER A 50 47.17 -1.72 -28.97
CA SER A 50 47.75 -2.85 -29.70
C SER A 50 46.84 -3.46 -30.76
N THR A 51 45.51 -3.23 -30.68
CA THR A 51 44.51 -3.78 -31.60
C THR A 51 43.64 -2.66 -32.17
N VAL A 52 43.44 -2.68 -33.47
CA VAL A 52 42.56 -1.75 -34.21
C VAL A 52 41.39 -2.55 -34.80
N PHE A 53 40.18 -2.11 -34.55
CA PHE A 53 38.98 -2.76 -35.09
C PHE A 53 38.62 -2.13 -36.44
N ILE A 54 38.87 -2.91 -37.51
CA ILE A 54 38.72 -2.45 -38.89
C ILE A 54 37.50 -3.10 -39.51
N GLU A 55 36.60 -2.29 -40.06
CA GLU A 55 35.55 -2.72 -40.97
C GLU A 55 36.11 -2.84 -42.38
N PRO A 56 36.22 -4.05 -42.96
CA PRO A 56 36.72 -4.22 -44.30
C PRO A 56 35.83 -3.52 -45.35
N LEU A 57 36.44 -2.85 -46.34
CA LEU A 57 35.67 -2.16 -47.37
C LEU A 57 34.65 -3.06 -48.08
N ALA A 58 34.97 -4.35 -48.25
CA ALA A 58 34.10 -5.31 -48.93
C ALA A 58 32.79 -5.58 -48.19
N ILE A 59 32.68 -5.19 -46.91
CA ILE A 59 31.45 -5.42 -46.12
C ILE A 59 30.74 -4.13 -45.67
N VAL A 60 31.30 -2.96 -46.01
CA VAL A 60 30.70 -1.67 -45.63
C VAL A 60 29.22 -1.57 -46.08
N ASN A 61 28.94 -1.97 -47.32
CA ASN A 61 27.56 -1.92 -47.85
C ASN A 61 26.63 -2.89 -47.08
N LEU A 62 27.12 -4.09 -46.73
CA LEU A 62 26.32 -5.07 -45.94
C LEU A 62 26.09 -4.59 -44.52
N ASN A 63 27.06 -3.97 -43.89
CA ASN A 63 26.89 -3.36 -42.57
C ASN A 63 25.91 -2.16 -42.63
N ASN A 64 25.92 -1.36 -43.69
CA ASN A 64 24.97 -0.28 -43.89
C ASN A 64 23.55 -0.83 -44.08
N GLU A 65 23.38 -1.84 -44.95
CA GLU A 65 22.10 -2.50 -45.18
C GLU A 65 21.54 -3.12 -43.87
N LEU A 66 22.41 -3.80 -43.10
CA LEU A 66 22.01 -4.36 -41.80
C LEU A 66 21.53 -3.27 -40.84
N LYS A 67 22.24 -2.13 -40.79
CA LYS A 67 21.85 -0.99 -39.94
C LYS A 67 20.53 -0.39 -40.40
N GLU A 68 20.33 -0.24 -41.72
CA GLU A 68 19.07 0.24 -42.28
C GLU A 68 17.89 -0.68 -41.96
N LEU A 69 18.09 -2.00 -42.12
CA LEU A 69 17.07 -2.99 -41.77
C LEU A 69 16.74 -2.96 -40.26
N SER A 70 17.75 -2.82 -39.40
CA SER A 70 17.52 -2.68 -37.96
C SER A 70 16.75 -1.43 -37.58
N LEU A 71 16.95 -0.31 -38.30
CA LEU A 71 16.16 0.90 -38.09
C LEU A 71 14.72 0.71 -38.58
N LYS A 72 14.50 0.08 -39.73
CA LYS A 72 13.16 -0.22 -40.25
C LYS A 72 12.40 -1.19 -39.31
N GLU A 73 13.08 -2.17 -38.74
CA GLU A 73 12.50 -3.07 -37.74
C GLU A 73 12.00 -2.28 -36.53
N GLN A 74 12.83 -1.35 -36.02
CA GLN A 74 12.46 -0.51 -34.88
C GLN A 74 11.27 0.41 -35.19
N GLU A 75 11.27 1.03 -36.38
CA GLU A 75 10.15 1.85 -36.84
C GLU A 75 8.84 1.08 -36.94
N GLU A 76 8.91 -0.18 -37.44
CA GLU A 76 7.73 -1.04 -37.54
C GLU A 76 7.21 -1.46 -36.16
N ILE A 77 8.11 -1.80 -35.22
CA ILE A 77 7.76 -2.09 -33.82
C ILE A 77 7.03 -0.89 -33.20
N GLU A 78 7.56 0.31 -33.37
CA GLU A 78 6.95 1.54 -32.85
C GLU A 78 5.56 1.79 -33.48
N ALA A 79 5.41 1.56 -34.77
CA ALA A 79 4.12 1.70 -35.47
C ALA A 79 3.07 0.68 -34.93
N ILE A 80 3.48 -0.57 -34.74
CA ILE A 80 2.61 -1.60 -34.17
C ILE A 80 2.18 -1.23 -32.75
N LEU A 81 3.13 -0.82 -31.90
CA LEU A 81 2.84 -0.42 -30.52
C LEU A 81 1.93 0.81 -30.46
N ALA A 82 2.15 1.78 -31.31
CA ALA A 82 1.30 2.97 -31.42
C ALA A 82 -0.14 2.58 -31.82
N ASN A 83 -0.28 1.68 -32.81
CA ASN A 83 -1.60 1.20 -33.24
C ASN A 83 -2.34 0.46 -32.11
N LEU A 84 -1.66 -0.46 -31.41
CA LEU A 84 -2.24 -1.17 -30.27
C LEU A 84 -2.64 -0.21 -29.13
N SER A 85 -1.81 0.79 -28.85
CA SER A 85 -2.12 1.83 -27.86
C SER A 85 -3.35 2.64 -28.25
N ASN A 86 -3.46 3.03 -29.52
CA ASN A 86 -4.63 3.76 -30.04
C ASN A 86 -5.91 2.92 -29.95
N LEU A 87 -5.87 1.65 -30.32
CA LEU A 87 -7.01 0.74 -30.19
C LEU A 87 -7.44 0.59 -28.71
N THR A 88 -6.47 0.50 -27.79
CA THR A 88 -6.77 0.41 -26.36
C THR A 88 -7.36 1.71 -25.82
N SER A 89 -6.92 2.87 -26.33
CA SER A 89 -7.36 4.18 -25.84
C SER A 89 -8.86 4.42 -25.98
N GLU A 90 -9.50 3.81 -26.97
CA GLU A 90 -10.96 3.88 -27.17
C GLU A 90 -11.73 3.22 -26.02
N TYR A 91 -11.12 2.26 -25.34
CA TYR A 91 -11.73 1.50 -24.24
C TYR A 91 -11.34 2.03 -22.85
N ILE A 92 -10.46 3.02 -22.75
CA ILE A 92 -10.01 3.58 -21.45
C ILE A 92 -11.18 3.99 -20.55
N PRO A 93 -12.26 4.66 -21.02
CA PRO A 93 -13.38 5.02 -20.14
C PRO A 93 -14.05 3.80 -19.51
N TYR A 94 -14.24 2.71 -20.28
CA TYR A 94 -14.83 1.46 -19.80
C TYR A 94 -13.90 0.74 -18.84
N ILE A 95 -12.62 0.62 -19.16
CA ILE A 95 -11.60 0.00 -18.28
C ILE A 95 -11.50 0.75 -16.96
N SER A 96 -11.53 2.08 -16.99
CA SER A 96 -11.48 2.91 -15.78
C SER A 96 -12.71 2.72 -14.91
N GLU A 97 -13.90 2.63 -15.52
CA GLU A 97 -15.13 2.38 -14.78
C GLU A 97 -15.16 0.95 -14.20
N ASP A 98 -14.77 -0.05 -14.97
CA ASP A 98 -14.65 -1.43 -14.49
C ASP A 98 -13.67 -1.54 -13.31
N TYR A 99 -12.52 -0.86 -13.39
CA TYR A 99 -11.57 -0.80 -12.28
C TYR A 99 -12.20 -0.17 -11.03
N ARG A 100 -12.92 0.94 -11.18
CA ARG A 100 -13.62 1.60 -10.08
C ARG A 100 -14.65 0.67 -9.42
N ILE A 101 -15.43 -0.05 -10.23
CA ILE A 101 -16.43 -1.01 -9.77
C ILE A 101 -15.75 -2.17 -9.02
N LEU A 102 -14.66 -2.71 -9.55
CA LEU A 102 -13.91 -3.80 -8.91
C LEU A 102 -13.37 -3.39 -7.54
N VAL A 103 -12.82 -2.18 -7.40
CA VAL A 103 -12.36 -1.66 -6.10
C VAL A 103 -13.51 -1.54 -5.10
N GLN A 104 -14.68 -1.07 -5.55
CA GLN A 104 -15.87 -1.00 -4.69
C GLN A 104 -16.35 -2.39 -4.26
N LEU A 105 -16.39 -3.35 -5.18
CA LEU A 105 -16.78 -4.73 -4.88
C LEU A 105 -15.81 -5.38 -3.90
N ASP A 106 -14.51 -5.23 -4.10
CA ASP A 106 -13.49 -5.75 -3.19
C ASP A 106 -13.69 -5.22 -1.76
N PHE A 107 -13.94 -3.93 -1.61
CA PHE A 107 -14.23 -3.31 -0.32
C PHE A 107 -15.53 -3.84 0.31
N ILE A 108 -16.59 -4.04 -0.49
CA ILE A 108 -17.85 -4.63 -0.01
C ILE A 108 -17.62 -6.06 0.48
N PHE A 109 -16.89 -6.88 -0.30
CA PHE A 109 -16.58 -8.25 0.09
C PHE A 109 -15.68 -8.31 1.32
N ALA A 110 -14.70 -7.42 1.45
CA ALA A 110 -13.87 -7.34 2.65
C ALA A 110 -14.71 -7.07 3.92
N LYS A 111 -15.65 -6.12 3.86
CA LYS A 111 -16.61 -5.86 4.95
C LYS A 111 -17.49 -7.08 5.25
N ALA A 112 -17.98 -7.76 4.22
CA ALA A 112 -18.83 -8.93 4.38
C ALA A 112 -18.06 -10.11 5.01
N LEU A 113 -16.80 -10.34 4.62
CA LEU A 113 -15.93 -11.35 5.21
C LEU A 113 -15.62 -11.04 6.68
N LEU A 114 -15.34 -9.78 7.00
CA LEU A 114 -15.14 -9.32 8.38
C LEU A 114 -16.40 -9.55 9.23
N ALA A 115 -17.59 -9.20 8.71
CA ALA A 115 -18.86 -9.44 9.38
C ALA A 115 -19.08 -10.94 9.65
N LYS A 116 -18.82 -11.80 8.66
CA LYS A 116 -18.91 -13.25 8.81
C LYS A 116 -17.92 -13.78 9.84
N ASP A 117 -16.68 -13.30 9.82
CA ASP A 117 -15.67 -13.72 10.79
C ASP A 117 -16.08 -13.36 12.23
N MET A 118 -16.58 -12.15 12.45
CA MET A 118 -17.00 -11.70 13.78
C MET A 118 -18.39 -12.21 14.21
N ASN A 119 -19.14 -12.95 13.38
CA ASN A 119 -20.57 -13.20 13.55
C ASN A 119 -21.31 -11.87 13.81
N GLY A 120 -20.99 -10.87 12.99
CA GLY A 120 -21.51 -9.52 13.12
C GLY A 120 -22.89 -9.36 12.47
N VAL A 121 -23.66 -8.44 13.00
CA VAL A 121 -24.99 -8.05 12.50
C VAL A 121 -24.99 -6.58 12.11
N ALA A 122 -25.85 -6.19 11.18
CA ALA A 122 -26.08 -4.79 10.87
C ALA A 122 -26.84 -4.13 12.04
N PRO A 123 -26.28 -3.10 12.69
CA PRO A 123 -27.01 -2.38 13.73
C PRO A 123 -28.13 -1.53 13.11
N LEU A 124 -29.19 -1.31 13.90
CA LEU A 124 -30.18 -0.28 13.58
C LEU A 124 -29.61 1.08 13.98
N PHE A 125 -29.93 2.12 13.23
CA PHE A 125 -29.44 3.47 13.53
C PHE A 125 -30.59 4.42 13.91
N ASN A 126 -30.30 5.33 14.82
CA ASN A 126 -31.19 6.44 15.20
C ASN A 126 -30.41 7.75 15.40
N THR A 127 -31.15 8.86 15.45
CA THR A 127 -30.64 10.21 15.73
C THR A 127 -31.10 10.74 17.08
N ARG A 128 -31.55 9.86 17.98
CA ARG A 128 -32.11 10.22 19.29
C ARG A 128 -31.13 10.10 20.44
N GLY A 129 -29.85 9.80 20.14
CA GLY A 129 -28.83 9.53 21.15
C GLY A 129 -28.99 8.15 21.84
N TYR A 130 -29.86 7.25 21.33
CA TYR A 130 -30.16 5.98 21.98
C TYR A 130 -29.22 4.87 21.53
N ILE A 131 -28.62 4.18 22.50
CA ILE A 131 -27.80 2.96 22.31
C ILE A 131 -28.50 1.80 23.03
N ASP A 132 -28.72 0.67 22.32
CA ASP A 132 -29.12 -0.62 22.88
C ASP A 132 -28.28 -1.73 22.26
N ILE A 133 -27.14 -2.02 22.85
CA ILE A 133 -26.25 -3.10 22.41
C ILE A 133 -26.63 -4.39 23.16
N LYS A 134 -27.03 -5.41 22.39
CA LYS A 134 -27.42 -6.72 22.90
C LYS A 134 -26.31 -7.73 22.66
N LYS A 135 -25.78 -8.31 23.74
CA LYS A 135 -24.67 -9.30 23.68
C LYS A 135 -23.51 -8.82 22.81
N GLY A 136 -23.15 -7.55 22.95
CA GLY A 136 -21.99 -6.95 22.28
C GLY A 136 -20.70 -7.61 22.75
N ARG A 137 -19.83 -7.95 21.82
CA ARG A 137 -18.51 -8.54 22.08
C ARG A 137 -17.43 -7.63 21.56
N HIS A 138 -16.34 -7.51 22.30
CA HIS A 138 -15.20 -6.73 21.84
C HIS A 138 -14.52 -7.44 20.65
N PRO A 139 -14.43 -6.83 19.45
CA PRO A 139 -14.02 -7.51 18.22
C PRO A 139 -12.57 -7.99 18.24
N LEU A 140 -11.69 -7.39 19.03
CA LEU A 140 -10.27 -7.72 19.12
C LEU A 140 -9.95 -8.74 20.23
N LEU A 141 -10.95 -9.19 21.01
CA LEU A 141 -10.74 -10.24 22.00
C LEU A 141 -11.01 -11.63 21.41
N ASP A 142 -10.37 -12.63 22.01
CA ASP A 142 -10.59 -14.03 21.64
C ASP A 142 -12.09 -14.38 21.71
N LYS A 143 -12.65 -14.80 20.59
CA LYS A 143 -14.08 -15.13 20.41
C LYS A 143 -14.59 -16.18 21.41
N LYS A 144 -13.70 -17.05 21.91
CA LYS A 144 -14.05 -18.11 22.88
C LYS A 144 -14.02 -17.63 24.32
N LYS A 145 -13.34 -16.52 24.61
CA LYS A 145 -13.12 -15.98 25.95
C LYS A 145 -13.87 -14.69 26.22
N VAL A 146 -14.23 -13.94 25.16
CA VAL A 146 -14.93 -12.67 25.31
C VAL A 146 -16.30 -12.87 25.97
N VAL A 147 -16.55 -12.09 27.00
CA VAL A 147 -17.86 -12.07 27.69
C VAL A 147 -18.75 -11.07 26.99
N PRO A 148 -19.93 -11.49 26.47
CA PRO A 148 -20.88 -10.57 25.85
C PRO A 148 -21.49 -9.62 26.89
N ILE A 149 -21.67 -8.36 26.50
CA ILE A 149 -22.28 -7.32 27.36
C ILE A 149 -23.59 -6.82 26.78
N ASP A 150 -24.53 -6.44 27.65
CA ASP A 150 -25.75 -5.73 27.31
C ASP A 150 -25.62 -4.31 27.88
N ILE A 151 -25.75 -3.27 27.02
CA ILE A 151 -25.62 -1.87 27.42
C ILE A 151 -26.73 -1.05 26.78
N ARG A 152 -27.36 -0.18 27.61
CA ARG A 152 -28.38 0.81 27.18
C ARG A 152 -27.97 2.20 27.65
N LEU A 153 -28.24 3.20 26.82
CA LEU A 153 -28.01 4.62 27.11
C LEU A 153 -28.91 5.45 26.22
N GLY A 154 -29.36 6.63 26.69
CA GLY A 154 -30.07 7.62 25.87
C GLY A 154 -31.59 7.47 25.80
N ASP A 155 -32.22 6.63 26.64
CA ASP A 155 -33.66 6.50 26.72
C ASP A 155 -34.17 7.05 28.06
N ALA A 156 -33.91 6.35 29.14
CA ALA A 156 -34.31 6.77 30.49
C ALA A 156 -33.24 7.62 31.20
N PHE A 157 -32.01 7.59 30.72
CA PHE A 157 -30.86 8.30 31.28
C PHE A 157 -29.78 8.53 30.20
N ASP A 158 -29.08 9.67 30.33
CA ASP A 158 -27.99 10.08 29.41
C ASP A 158 -26.59 9.85 29.99
N LEU A 159 -26.52 9.39 31.24
CA LEU A 159 -25.28 9.10 31.94
C LEU A 159 -25.31 7.69 32.52
N LEU A 160 -24.32 6.88 32.16
CA LEU A 160 -24.14 5.54 32.68
C LEU A 160 -22.82 5.46 33.48
N ILE A 161 -22.90 5.24 34.78
CA ILE A 161 -21.74 5.04 35.65
C ILE A 161 -21.56 3.54 35.92
N VAL A 162 -20.40 3.01 35.51
CA VAL A 162 -20.03 1.60 35.70
C VAL A 162 -19.03 1.50 36.84
N THR A 163 -19.41 0.85 37.94
CA THR A 163 -18.58 0.65 39.14
C THR A 163 -18.23 -0.84 39.33
N GLY A 164 -17.16 -1.10 40.05
CA GLY A 164 -16.74 -2.48 40.37
C GLY A 164 -15.21 -2.63 40.38
N PRO A 165 -14.68 -3.84 40.65
CA PRO A 165 -13.25 -4.10 40.69
C PRO A 165 -12.63 -3.95 39.28
N ASN A 166 -11.31 -3.65 39.21
CA ASN A 166 -10.63 -3.45 37.90
C ASN A 166 -10.64 -4.72 37.04
N THR A 167 -10.68 -5.89 37.62
CA THR A 167 -10.83 -7.19 36.94
C THR A 167 -12.23 -7.46 36.41
N GLY A 168 -13.21 -6.60 36.70
CA GLY A 168 -14.62 -6.76 36.31
C GLY A 168 -14.97 -6.39 34.88
N GLY A 169 -14.01 -5.94 34.07
CA GLY A 169 -14.22 -5.61 32.64
C GLY A 169 -14.79 -4.24 32.37
N LYS A 170 -14.71 -3.28 33.31
CA LYS A 170 -15.18 -1.88 33.13
C LYS A 170 -14.60 -1.24 31.87
N THR A 171 -13.28 -1.14 31.78
CA THR A 171 -12.54 -0.56 30.65
C THR A 171 -12.87 -1.27 29.35
N VAL A 172 -12.97 -2.61 29.37
CA VAL A 172 -13.33 -3.40 28.18
C VAL A 172 -14.75 -3.06 27.72
N SER A 173 -15.70 -2.85 28.65
CA SER A 173 -17.06 -2.47 28.32
C SER A 173 -17.13 -1.09 27.67
N LEU A 174 -16.41 -0.10 28.20
CA LEU A 174 -16.28 1.23 27.60
C LEU A 174 -15.68 1.16 26.19
N LYS A 175 -14.53 0.49 26.05
CA LYS A 175 -13.87 0.29 24.75
C LYS A 175 -14.81 -0.43 23.77
N THR A 176 -15.61 -1.39 24.24
CA THR A 176 -16.57 -2.10 23.37
C THR A 176 -17.64 -1.16 22.84
N VAL A 177 -18.27 -0.35 23.70
CA VAL A 177 -19.31 0.61 23.26
C VAL A 177 -18.75 1.58 22.22
N GLY A 178 -17.61 2.22 22.51
CA GLY A 178 -16.99 3.16 21.60
C GLY A 178 -16.62 2.51 20.25
N LEU A 179 -15.99 1.35 20.30
CA LEU A 179 -15.55 0.66 19.09
C LEU A 179 -16.74 0.16 18.24
N LEU A 180 -17.77 -0.43 18.85
CA LEU A 180 -18.96 -0.87 18.12
C LEU A 180 -19.72 0.32 17.49
N THR A 181 -19.77 1.46 18.17
CA THR A 181 -20.36 2.69 17.62
C THR A 181 -19.56 3.19 16.41
N LEU A 182 -18.24 3.28 16.52
CA LEU A 182 -17.35 3.66 15.40
C LEU A 182 -17.47 2.69 14.22
N MET A 183 -17.45 1.39 14.49
CA MET A 183 -17.61 0.36 13.47
C MET A 183 -18.96 0.50 12.74
N GLY A 184 -20.06 0.65 13.49
CA GLY A 184 -21.39 0.85 12.91
C GLY A 184 -21.44 2.09 12.01
N GLN A 185 -20.97 3.23 12.50
CA GLN A 185 -20.96 4.49 11.74
C GLN A 185 -20.02 4.43 10.50
N ALA A 186 -18.98 3.59 10.54
CA ALA A 186 -18.15 3.31 9.37
C ALA A 186 -18.81 2.34 8.37
N GLY A 187 -20.04 1.90 8.61
CA GLY A 187 -20.77 0.96 7.76
C GLY A 187 -20.29 -0.49 7.86
N LEU A 188 -19.73 -0.86 9.01
CA LEU A 188 -19.38 -2.24 9.35
C LEU A 188 -20.49 -2.90 10.17
N HIS A 189 -20.63 -4.21 10.03
CA HIS A 189 -21.42 -5.00 10.96
C HIS A 189 -20.70 -5.07 12.32
N ILE A 190 -21.46 -5.16 13.40
CA ILE A 190 -20.95 -5.22 14.76
C ILE A 190 -21.14 -6.61 15.36
N PRO A 191 -20.20 -7.14 16.16
CA PRO A 191 -20.32 -8.43 16.83
C PRO A 191 -21.28 -8.35 18.03
N ALA A 192 -22.57 -8.27 17.73
CA ALA A 192 -23.67 -8.18 18.68
C ALA A 192 -24.84 -9.07 18.24
N ASN A 193 -25.92 -9.11 19.03
CA ASN A 193 -27.16 -9.77 18.61
C ASN A 193 -28.01 -8.86 17.72
N ASP A 194 -28.88 -9.48 16.93
CA ASP A 194 -29.87 -8.79 16.10
C ASP A 194 -30.68 -7.75 16.88
N ARG A 195 -31.08 -6.71 16.18
CA ARG A 195 -31.80 -5.57 16.73
C ARG A 195 -31.04 -4.79 17.80
N SER A 196 -29.70 -4.87 17.79
CA SER A 196 -28.87 -3.88 18.47
C SER A 196 -29.03 -2.53 17.77
N GLU A 197 -29.18 -1.47 18.54
CA GLU A 197 -29.42 -0.12 18.04
C GLU A 197 -28.30 0.80 18.49
N LEU A 198 -27.81 1.65 17.56
CA LEU A 198 -26.76 2.62 17.78
C LEU A 198 -27.25 4.01 17.41
N ALA A 199 -26.90 5.01 18.20
CA ALA A 199 -27.09 6.40 17.82
C ALA A 199 -26.01 6.82 16.81
N ILE A 200 -26.36 7.79 15.96
CA ILE A 200 -25.40 8.51 15.11
C ILE A 200 -24.89 9.69 15.91
N PHE A 201 -23.60 9.66 16.25
CA PHE A 201 -22.91 10.75 16.91
C PHE A 201 -22.06 11.52 15.92
N THR A 202 -22.01 12.84 16.06
CA THR A 202 -21.13 13.71 15.28
C THR A 202 -19.68 13.55 15.72
N GLU A 203 -19.48 13.33 17.03
CA GLU A 203 -18.17 13.17 17.64
C GLU A 203 -18.19 12.09 18.71
N ILE A 204 -17.07 11.39 18.86
CA ILE A 204 -16.85 10.38 19.90
C ILE A 204 -15.57 10.74 20.62
N PHE A 205 -15.69 11.14 21.86
CA PHE A 205 -14.56 11.45 22.72
C PHE A 205 -14.26 10.28 23.65
N ALA A 206 -12.98 10.00 23.85
CA ALA A 206 -12.55 8.95 24.76
C ALA A 206 -11.33 9.43 25.57
N ASP A 207 -11.43 9.31 26.89
CA ASP A 207 -10.31 9.43 27.81
C ASP A 207 -10.17 8.08 28.53
N ILE A 208 -9.42 7.17 27.91
CA ILE A 208 -9.23 5.78 28.33
C ILE A 208 -7.74 5.51 28.35
N GLY A 209 -7.10 5.60 29.50
CA GLY A 209 -5.67 5.40 29.70
C GLY A 209 -5.35 4.06 30.37
N ASP A 210 -4.17 3.47 30.09
CA ASP A 210 -3.60 2.36 30.85
C ASP A 210 -2.54 2.93 31.83
N GLU A 211 -2.79 2.82 33.14
CA GLU A 211 -1.89 3.25 34.21
C GLU A 211 -0.70 2.29 34.45
N GLN A 212 -0.02 1.78 33.42
CA GLN A 212 0.98 0.74 33.61
C GLN A 212 2.44 1.23 33.80
N SER A 213 2.71 2.50 34.09
CA SER A 213 4.08 2.92 34.44
C SER A 213 4.12 3.84 35.66
N ILE A 214 4.71 3.34 36.73
CA ILE A 214 4.91 4.04 38.02
C ILE A 214 5.76 5.33 37.89
N GLU A 215 6.55 5.47 36.84
CA GLU A 215 7.43 6.61 36.60
C GLU A 215 6.75 7.79 35.84
N GLN A 216 5.49 7.65 35.42
CA GLN A 216 4.77 8.65 34.61
C GLN A 216 3.58 9.31 35.32
N ASN A 217 3.32 9.02 36.61
CA ASN A 217 2.10 9.41 37.31
C ASN A 217 1.77 10.92 37.30
N LEU A 218 2.75 11.81 37.33
CA LEU A 218 2.49 13.27 37.31
C LEU A 218 2.21 13.79 35.90
N SER A 219 2.80 13.18 34.88
CA SER A 219 2.56 13.55 33.48
C SER A 219 1.25 12.97 32.95
N THR A 220 0.81 11.79 33.45
CA THR A 220 -0.46 11.16 33.11
C THR A 220 -1.66 11.93 33.66
N PHE A 221 -1.65 12.33 34.93
CA PHE A 221 -2.70 13.15 35.51
C PHE A 221 -2.88 14.46 34.74
N SER A 222 -1.79 15.18 34.48
CA SER A 222 -1.84 16.44 33.71
C SER A 222 -2.36 16.22 32.29
N SER A 223 -2.00 15.12 31.62
CA SER A 223 -2.49 14.81 30.27
C SER A 223 -3.98 14.45 30.26
N HIS A 224 -4.46 13.65 31.24
CA HIS A 224 -5.88 13.36 31.41
C HIS A 224 -6.69 14.63 31.66
N MET A 225 -6.24 15.50 32.57
CA MET A 225 -6.92 16.76 32.84
C MET A 225 -6.98 17.68 31.62
N THR A 226 -5.88 17.76 30.86
CA THR A 226 -5.86 18.54 29.61
C THR A 226 -6.83 17.97 28.58
N ASN A 227 -6.90 16.65 28.45
CA ASN A 227 -7.83 15.98 27.54
C ASN A 227 -9.28 16.20 27.96
N ILE A 228 -9.59 16.06 29.28
CA ILE A 228 -10.94 16.33 29.81
C ILE A 228 -11.36 17.77 29.54
N VAL A 229 -10.50 18.76 29.79
CA VAL A 229 -10.78 20.17 29.48
C VAL A 229 -11.08 20.35 28.00
N SER A 230 -10.24 19.77 27.12
CA SER A 230 -10.47 19.83 25.68
C SER A 230 -11.79 19.18 25.26
N ILE A 231 -12.17 18.06 25.86
CA ILE A 231 -13.46 17.41 25.60
C ILE A 231 -14.61 18.34 26.02
N LEU A 232 -14.52 18.95 27.21
CA LEU A 232 -15.56 19.86 27.72
C LEU A 232 -15.74 21.12 26.86
N GLU A 233 -14.68 21.57 26.19
CA GLU A 233 -14.76 22.72 25.27
C GLU A 233 -15.42 22.36 23.93
N HIS A 234 -15.42 21.10 23.53
CA HIS A 234 -15.88 20.67 22.18
C HIS A 234 -17.12 19.79 22.21
N VAL A 235 -17.50 19.25 23.39
CA VAL A 235 -18.65 18.35 23.51
C VAL A 235 -19.95 19.07 23.10
N THR A 236 -20.78 18.35 22.33
CA THR A 236 -22.11 18.77 21.90
C THR A 236 -23.16 17.77 22.36
N PRO A 237 -24.45 18.10 22.31
CA PRO A 237 -25.52 17.15 22.63
C PRO A 237 -25.52 15.87 21.79
N ASP A 238 -24.89 15.93 20.60
CA ASP A 238 -24.76 14.81 19.67
C ASP A 238 -23.40 14.10 19.78
N SER A 239 -22.70 14.24 20.91
CA SER A 239 -21.42 13.59 21.18
C SER A 239 -21.58 12.39 22.11
N LEU A 240 -20.80 11.34 21.87
CA LEU A 240 -20.58 10.24 22.82
C LEU A 240 -19.28 10.48 23.57
N VAL A 241 -19.34 10.48 24.90
CA VAL A 241 -18.15 10.67 25.75
C VAL A 241 -17.91 9.42 26.61
N LEU A 242 -16.69 8.93 26.59
CA LEU A 242 -16.24 7.73 27.28
C LEU A 242 -15.09 8.08 28.21
N PHE A 243 -15.32 8.04 29.52
CA PHE A 243 -14.29 8.24 30.54
C PHE A 243 -14.00 6.95 31.28
N ASP A 244 -12.73 6.58 31.41
CA ASP A 244 -12.28 5.54 32.31
C ASP A 244 -11.53 6.18 33.48
N GLU A 245 -11.87 5.80 34.70
CA GLU A 245 -11.24 6.28 35.95
C GLU A 245 -11.13 7.81 36.07
N LEU A 246 -12.28 8.50 35.98
CA LEU A 246 -12.34 9.95 36.06
C LEU A 246 -11.66 10.45 37.34
N CYS A 247 -10.68 11.35 37.22
CA CYS A 247 -9.86 11.88 38.31
C CYS A 247 -8.93 10.85 38.99
N ALA A 248 -8.58 9.74 38.34
CA ALA A 248 -7.54 8.84 38.83
C ALA A 248 -6.15 9.54 38.76
N GLY A 249 -5.25 9.14 39.63
CA GLY A 249 -3.88 9.69 39.70
C GLY A 249 -3.69 10.89 40.62
N THR A 250 -4.61 11.11 41.56
CA THR A 250 -4.37 12.06 42.68
C THR A 250 -3.33 11.51 43.64
N ASP A 251 -2.58 12.42 44.31
CA ASP A 251 -1.58 12.05 45.31
C ASP A 251 -2.22 11.20 46.41
N PRO A 252 -1.63 10.01 46.80
CA PRO A 252 -2.15 9.16 47.86
C PRO A 252 -2.23 9.82 49.24
N THR A 253 -1.72 11.05 49.39
CA THR A 253 -1.73 11.81 50.63
C THR A 253 -2.87 12.83 50.74
N GLU A 254 -3.68 12.99 49.73
CA GLU A 254 -4.95 13.72 49.73
C GLU A 254 -6.13 12.71 49.66
#